data_bc5d958b98ab3b3eb7cdd4fdeef18970
#
_entry.id   bc5d958b98ab3b3eb7cdd4fdeef18970
#
_cell.length_a   1.000
_cell.length_b   1.000
_cell.length_c   1.000
_cell.angle_alpha   90.00
_cell.angle_beta   90.00
_cell.angle_gamma   90.00
#
_symmetry.space_group_name_H-M   'P 1'
#
loop_
_entity.id
_entity.type
_entity.pdbx_description
1 polymer ?
#
loop_
_entity_poly.entity_id
_entity_poly.type
_entity_poly.pdbx_seq_one_letter_code
_entity_poly.pdbx_strand_id
1 'polypeptide(L)'
;VDHLDHLESLGVHILREAYANFKNLCMLWSIGKDSTVLLWLARKAFGGHVPFPLVHIDTHYKIPEMIEYRDRLTQQWHLDMVYGENRQALDAKQTYPEGAVNRLTCCKLLKTDALKHTLSGQWPRYRFNHALGRYEVDANTEPFTGVIVGLRADEEGSRSKERYFSPRDRQNEWDIADQPPEFWNQFKTDFAPGTHVRVHPLLDWTELNIWEYIDREKIPTVSLYYDQGEGKRYRSLGCYPCTFPIQSRARNPKEIIEELRSGQLLNVAERSGRAQDAEDGGGLETLRREGYM
;
A
#
# COMPACT_ATOMS: atom_id res chain seq x y z
N VAL A 1 29.16 0.54 0.18
CA VAL A 1 27.72 0.28 0.00
C VAL A 1 26.99 1.24 0.93
N ASP A 2 26.24 2.14 0.38
CA ASP A 2 25.40 3.09 1.12
C ASP A 2 24.25 2.35 1.83
N HIS A 3 23.69 2.95 2.89
CA HIS A 3 22.55 2.37 3.61
C HIS A 3 21.34 2.13 2.68
N LEU A 4 21.05 3.06 1.80
CA LEU A 4 19.98 2.89 0.81
C LEU A 4 20.27 1.76 -0.19
N ASP A 5 21.52 1.53 -0.57
CA ASP A 5 21.88 0.40 -1.44
C ASP A 5 21.65 -0.94 -0.74
N HIS A 6 21.92 -1.01 0.56
CA HIS A 6 21.63 -2.20 1.36
C HIS A 6 20.11 -2.46 1.43
N LEU A 7 19.31 -1.45 1.73
CA LEU A 7 17.85 -1.54 1.77
C LEU A 7 17.27 -1.93 0.40
N GLU A 8 17.77 -1.33 -0.68
CA GLU A 8 17.38 -1.68 -2.05
C GLU A 8 17.70 -3.15 -2.36
N SER A 9 18.93 -3.57 -2.08
CA SER A 9 19.39 -4.94 -2.34
C SER A 9 18.54 -5.98 -1.60
N LEU A 10 18.24 -5.73 -0.33
CA LEU A 10 17.37 -6.58 0.47
C LEU A 10 15.94 -6.60 -0.07
N GLY A 11 15.36 -5.45 -0.39
CA GLY A 11 14.03 -5.36 -0.97
C GLY A 11 13.91 -6.10 -2.31
N VAL A 12 14.91 -5.97 -3.18
CA VAL A 12 14.99 -6.70 -4.46
C VAL A 12 15.10 -8.21 -4.22
N HIS A 13 15.90 -8.65 -3.25
CA HIS A 13 16.00 -10.06 -2.88
C HIS A 13 14.65 -10.62 -2.43
N ILE A 14 13.97 -9.94 -1.49
CA ILE A 14 12.65 -10.35 -0.98
C ILE A 14 11.61 -10.44 -2.10
N LEU A 15 11.59 -9.48 -3.03
CA LEU A 15 10.69 -9.49 -4.18
C LEU A 15 10.92 -10.70 -5.09
N ARG A 16 12.18 -11.05 -5.34
CA ARG A 16 12.54 -12.23 -6.15
C ARG A 16 12.20 -13.53 -5.45
N GLU A 17 12.44 -13.62 -4.12
CA GLU A 17 12.02 -14.77 -3.31
C GLU A 17 10.50 -14.94 -3.33
N ALA A 18 9.74 -13.87 -3.19
CA ALA A 18 8.29 -13.93 -3.29
C ALA A 18 7.82 -14.43 -4.67
N TYR A 19 8.41 -13.90 -5.74
CA TYR A 19 8.06 -14.30 -7.10
C TYR A 19 8.39 -15.77 -7.40
N ALA A 20 9.51 -16.27 -6.88
CA ALA A 20 9.92 -17.65 -7.06
C ALA A 20 9.04 -18.66 -6.31
N ASN A 21 8.45 -18.26 -5.18
CA ASN A 21 7.78 -19.19 -4.26
C ASN A 21 6.23 -19.11 -4.31
N PHE A 22 5.64 -18.00 -4.76
CA PHE A 22 4.18 -17.85 -4.80
C PHE A 22 3.67 -17.88 -6.24
N LYS A 23 2.87 -18.90 -6.56
CA LYS A 23 2.30 -19.05 -7.92
C LYS A 23 1.34 -17.93 -8.28
N ASN A 24 0.49 -17.52 -7.32
CA ASN A 24 -0.50 -16.45 -7.49
C ASN A 24 -0.09 -15.25 -6.64
N LEU A 25 0.95 -14.54 -7.08
CA LEU A 25 1.50 -13.37 -6.43
C LEU A 25 0.81 -12.10 -6.97
N CYS A 26 0.55 -11.14 -6.08
CA CYS A 26 0.17 -9.78 -6.46
C CYS A 26 0.87 -8.75 -5.58
N MET A 27 0.84 -7.50 -5.97
CA MET A 27 1.32 -6.39 -5.16
C MET A 27 0.20 -5.38 -4.94
N LEU A 28 -0.04 -4.98 -3.69
CA LEU A 28 -0.99 -3.91 -3.39
C LEU A 28 -0.38 -2.55 -3.72
N TRP A 29 -1.07 -1.78 -4.54
CA TRP A 29 -0.66 -0.42 -4.87
C TRP A 29 -1.72 0.59 -4.41
N SER A 30 -1.48 1.18 -3.25
CA SER A 30 -2.36 2.20 -2.65
C SER A 30 -2.18 3.59 -3.26
N ILE A 31 -1.24 3.76 -4.20
CA ILE A 31 -0.85 5.03 -4.85
C ILE A 31 -0.08 5.97 -3.91
N GLY A 32 0.13 5.56 -2.66
CA GLY A 32 0.97 6.27 -1.71
C GLY A 32 2.46 6.19 -2.05
N LYS A 33 3.27 7.05 -1.42
CA LYS A 33 4.71 7.12 -1.64
C LYS A 33 5.41 5.77 -1.40
N ASP A 34 5.06 5.08 -0.32
CA ASP A 34 5.69 3.81 0.08
C ASP A 34 5.40 2.71 -0.95
N SER A 35 4.14 2.52 -1.32
CA SER A 35 3.75 1.54 -2.34
C SER A 35 4.28 1.90 -3.73
N THR A 36 4.56 3.17 -4.00
CA THR A 36 5.20 3.60 -5.26
C THR A 36 6.70 3.33 -5.26
N VAL A 37 7.39 3.52 -4.12
CA VAL A 37 8.79 3.06 -3.96
C VAL A 37 8.87 1.55 -4.12
N LEU A 38 7.95 0.81 -3.52
CA LEU A 38 7.87 -0.65 -3.68
C LEU A 38 7.68 -1.06 -5.15
N LEU A 39 6.81 -0.37 -5.88
CA LEU A 39 6.62 -0.59 -7.31
C LEU A 39 7.91 -0.31 -8.12
N TRP A 40 8.65 0.72 -7.75
CA TRP A 40 9.95 1.03 -8.37
C TRP A 40 10.98 -0.07 -8.11
N LEU A 41 11.06 -0.57 -6.86
CA LEU A 41 11.91 -1.70 -6.51
C LEU A 41 11.54 -2.96 -7.30
N ALA A 42 10.24 -3.24 -7.47
CA ALA A 42 9.76 -4.35 -8.27
C ALA A 42 10.21 -4.22 -9.74
N ARG A 43 10.11 -3.04 -10.33
CA ARG A 43 10.64 -2.80 -11.68
C ARG A 43 12.16 -3.03 -11.77
N LYS A 44 12.93 -2.58 -10.78
CA LYS A 44 14.38 -2.86 -10.73
C LYS A 44 14.67 -4.34 -10.57
N ALA A 45 13.92 -5.04 -9.71
CA ALA A 45 14.10 -6.47 -9.46
C ALA A 45 13.91 -7.33 -10.74
N PHE A 46 13.06 -6.89 -11.67
CA PHE A 46 12.66 -7.65 -12.84
C PHE A 46 12.98 -6.95 -14.18
N GLY A 47 14.05 -6.18 -14.21
CA GLY A 47 14.57 -5.64 -15.47
C GLY A 47 13.69 -4.59 -16.15
N GLY A 48 12.94 -3.82 -15.38
CA GLY A 48 12.13 -2.70 -15.87
C GLY A 48 10.64 -3.00 -16.00
N HIS A 49 10.20 -4.25 -15.83
CA HIS A 49 8.78 -4.60 -15.83
C HIS A 49 8.37 -5.24 -14.50
N VAL A 50 7.07 -5.39 -14.26
CA VAL A 50 6.52 -6.07 -13.07
C VAL A 50 5.79 -7.33 -13.53
N PRO A 51 6.26 -8.55 -13.15
CA PRO A 51 5.76 -9.81 -13.70
C PRO A 51 4.51 -10.35 -12.97
N PHE A 52 3.85 -9.55 -12.16
CA PHE A 52 2.65 -9.91 -11.41
C PHE A 52 1.67 -8.73 -11.37
N PRO A 53 0.36 -8.99 -11.18
CA PRO A 53 -0.63 -7.93 -11.14
C PRO A 53 -0.47 -7.00 -9.94
N LEU A 54 -0.74 -5.72 -10.18
CA LEU A 54 -0.90 -4.71 -9.16
C LEU A 54 -2.38 -4.62 -8.79
N VAL A 55 -2.69 -4.74 -7.50
CA VAL A 55 -4.07 -4.67 -7.00
C VAL A 55 -4.30 -3.35 -6.28
N HIS A 56 -5.28 -2.59 -6.75
CA HIS A 56 -5.78 -1.38 -6.13
C HIS A 56 -7.19 -1.61 -5.57
N ILE A 57 -7.46 -1.14 -4.36
CA ILE A 57 -8.82 -1.14 -3.82
C ILE A 57 -9.41 0.24 -4.06
N ASP A 58 -10.39 0.31 -4.95
CA ASP A 58 -11.07 1.55 -5.27
C ASP A 58 -12.26 1.76 -4.34
N THR A 59 -12.15 2.81 -3.53
CA THR A 59 -13.22 3.20 -2.60
C THR A 59 -14.19 4.20 -3.22
N HIS A 60 -13.95 4.65 -4.46
CA HIS A 60 -14.63 5.77 -5.12
C HIS A 60 -14.54 7.13 -4.38
N TYR A 61 -13.74 7.20 -3.33
CA TYR A 61 -13.49 8.41 -2.53
C TYR A 61 -12.03 8.84 -2.57
N LYS A 62 -11.27 8.40 -3.58
CA LYS A 62 -9.89 8.86 -3.77
C LYS A 62 -9.88 10.30 -4.29
N ILE A 63 -8.82 11.04 -3.92
CA ILE A 63 -8.57 12.36 -4.47
C ILE A 63 -8.30 12.21 -5.99
N PRO A 64 -8.90 13.03 -6.87
CA PRO A 64 -8.81 12.85 -8.32
C PRO A 64 -7.38 12.73 -8.85
N GLU A 65 -6.45 13.53 -8.33
CA GLU A 65 -5.03 13.53 -8.72
C GLU A 65 -4.35 12.17 -8.48
N MET A 66 -4.84 11.40 -7.49
CA MET A 66 -4.34 10.04 -7.25
C MET A 66 -4.77 9.08 -8.37
N ILE A 67 -6.00 9.21 -8.85
CA ILE A 67 -6.53 8.36 -9.91
C ILE A 67 -5.86 8.69 -11.24
N GLU A 68 -5.71 9.97 -11.57
CA GLU A 68 -4.99 10.41 -12.76
C GLU A 68 -3.54 9.91 -12.75
N TYR A 69 -2.87 9.99 -11.60
CA TYR A 69 -1.51 9.49 -11.43
C TYR A 69 -1.46 7.96 -11.61
N ARG A 70 -2.39 7.20 -11.01
CA ARG A 70 -2.51 5.74 -11.19
C ARG A 70 -2.62 5.37 -12.66
N ASP A 71 -3.57 5.97 -13.35
CA ASP A 71 -3.90 5.61 -14.74
C ASP A 71 -2.76 6.01 -15.69
N ARG A 72 -2.11 7.15 -15.43
CA ARG A 72 -0.92 7.57 -16.19
C ARG A 72 0.23 6.57 -16.04
N LEU A 73 0.58 6.18 -14.82
CA LEU A 73 1.67 5.22 -14.60
C LEU A 73 1.31 3.82 -15.10
N THR A 74 0.06 3.41 -14.98
CA THR A 74 -0.43 2.14 -15.54
C THR A 74 -0.11 2.06 -17.03
N GLN A 75 -0.38 3.11 -17.78
CA GLN A 75 -0.07 3.17 -19.21
C GLN A 75 1.43 3.30 -19.49
N GLN A 76 2.09 4.27 -18.85
CA GLN A 76 3.51 4.56 -19.11
C GLN A 76 4.45 3.39 -18.79
N TRP A 77 4.15 2.64 -17.73
CA TRP A 77 4.96 1.51 -17.29
C TRP A 77 4.40 0.16 -17.72
N HIS A 78 3.32 0.18 -18.49
CA HIS A 78 2.64 -1.01 -18.99
C HIS A 78 2.31 -2.01 -17.87
N LEU A 79 1.71 -1.49 -16.78
CA LEU A 79 1.43 -2.27 -15.58
C LEU A 79 0.22 -3.17 -15.78
N ASP A 80 0.29 -4.39 -15.27
CA ASP A 80 -0.87 -5.27 -15.16
C ASP A 80 -1.75 -4.83 -13.97
N MET A 81 -2.59 -3.84 -14.21
CA MET A 81 -3.37 -3.18 -13.17
C MET A 81 -4.73 -3.84 -13.00
N VAL A 82 -5.01 -4.23 -11.76
CA VAL A 82 -6.30 -4.80 -11.33
C VAL A 82 -6.87 -3.94 -10.21
N TYR A 83 -8.17 -3.64 -10.24
CA TYR A 83 -8.82 -3.08 -9.07
C TYR A 83 -9.98 -3.94 -8.58
N GLY A 84 -10.26 -3.84 -7.28
CA GLY A 84 -11.43 -4.38 -6.62
C GLY A 84 -12.20 -3.29 -5.88
N GLU A 85 -13.48 -3.50 -5.68
CA GLU A 85 -14.38 -2.56 -5.00
C GLU A 85 -15.48 -3.32 -4.23
N ASN A 86 -16.12 -2.66 -3.27
CA ASN A 86 -17.35 -3.13 -2.66
C ASN A 86 -18.54 -2.44 -3.32
N ARG A 87 -18.96 -2.93 -4.50
CA ARG A 87 -20.07 -2.37 -5.25
C ARG A 87 -21.37 -2.36 -4.44
N GLN A 88 -21.64 -3.43 -3.68
CA GLN A 88 -22.85 -3.54 -2.85
C GLN A 88 -22.94 -2.41 -1.81
N ALA A 89 -21.84 -2.14 -1.10
CA ALA A 89 -21.82 -1.07 -0.10
C ALA A 89 -21.94 0.32 -0.74
N LEU A 90 -21.32 0.52 -1.92
CA LEU A 90 -21.42 1.77 -2.67
C LEU A 90 -22.87 2.03 -3.15
N ASP A 91 -23.53 1.04 -3.75
CA ASP A 91 -24.90 1.15 -4.26
C ASP A 91 -25.90 1.33 -3.10
N ALA A 92 -25.66 0.69 -1.96
CA ALA A 92 -26.48 0.86 -0.73
C ALA A 92 -26.14 2.14 0.05
N LYS A 93 -25.22 3.00 -0.45
CA LYS A 93 -24.74 4.22 0.23
C LYS A 93 -24.28 3.98 1.67
N GLN A 94 -23.66 2.83 1.92
CA GLN A 94 -23.03 2.51 3.20
C GLN A 94 -21.63 3.15 3.27
N THR A 95 -21.60 4.48 3.16
CA THR A 95 -20.40 5.29 2.99
C THR A 95 -20.38 6.46 3.98
N TYR A 96 -19.26 7.13 4.12
CA TYR A 96 -19.04 8.33 4.90
C TYR A 96 -18.38 9.40 4.01
N PRO A 97 -18.77 10.68 4.11
CA PRO A 97 -19.75 11.32 5.02
C PRO A 97 -21.19 11.29 4.50
N GLU A 98 -21.41 11.00 3.24
CA GLU A 98 -22.69 11.18 2.55
C GLU A 98 -23.68 10.02 2.79
N GLY A 99 -23.21 8.92 3.38
CA GLY A 99 -24.02 7.72 3.58
C GLY A 99 -24.49 7.52 5.01
N ALA A 100 -25.04 6.34 5.27
CA ALA A 100 -25.73 5.99 6.52
C ALA A 100 -24.80 5.42 7.61
N VAL A 101 -23.48 5.34 7.35
CA VAL A 101 -22.54 4.69 8.29
C VAL A 101 -21.48 5.66 8.80
N ASN A 102 -20.89 5.33 9.94
CA ASN A 102 -19.75 6.07 10.46
C ASN A 102 -18.46 5.77 9.66
N ARG A 103 -17.41 6.54 9.94
CA ARG A 103 -16.12 6.46 9.24
C ARG A 103 -15.45 5.09 9.35
N LEU A 104 -15.46 4.46 10.53
CA LEU A 104 -14.85 3.14 10.75
C LEU A 104 -15.57 2.06 9.96
N THR A 105 -16.88 2.05 9.99
CA THR A 105 -17.70 1.12 9.20
C THR A 105 -17.48 1.32 7.70
N CYS A 106 -17.42 2.56 7.23
CA CYS A 106 -17.07 2.86 5.84
C CYS A 106 -15.70 2.30 5.47
N CYS A 107 -14.67 2.50 6.31
CA CYS A 107 -13.34 1.94 6.09
C CYS A 107 -13.34 0.41 6.07
N LYS A 108 -14.08 -0.23 6.98
CA LYS A 108 -14.24 -1.68 6.99
C LYS A 108 -14.84 -2.17 5.69
N LEU A 109 -15.98 -1.64 5.28
CA LEU A 109 -16.70 -2.06 4.07
C LEU A 109 -15.90 -1.80 2.79
N LEU A 110 -15.42 -0.56 2.60
CA LEU A 110 -14.82 -0.14 1.32
C LEU A 110 -13.33 -0.47 1.18
N LYS A 111 -12.65 -0.82 2.27
CA LYS A 111 -11.21 -1.18 2.24
C LYS A 111 -10.98 -2.61 2.69
N THR A 112 -11.34 -2.96 3.94
CA THR A 112 -11.02 -4.27 4.51
C THR A 112 -11.78 -5.39 3.81
N ASP A 113 -13.11 -5.29 3.72
CA ASP A 113 -13.94 -6.32 3.08
C ASP A 113 -13.69 -6.36 1.57
N ALA A 114 -13.56 -5.18 0.93
CA ALA A 114 -13.20 -5.12 -0.48
C ALA A 114 -11.86 -5.80 -0.75
N LEU A 115 -10.83 -5.57 0.09
CA LEU A 115 -9.53 -6.24 -0.03
C LEU A 115 -9.65 -7.75 0.13
N LYS A 116 -10.30 -8.22 1.20
CA LYS A 116 -10.48 -9.65 1.47
C LYS A 116 -11.13 -10.38 0.30
N HIS A 117 -12.25 -9.87 -0.17
CA HIS A 117 -13.01 -10.51 -1.26
C HIS A 117 -12.33 -10.37 -2.62
N THR A 118 -11.60 -9.28 -2.86
CA THR A 118 -10.79 -9.13 -4.07
C THR A 118 -9.63 -10.13 -4.08
N LEU A 119 -8.89 -10.27 -2.96
CA LEU A 119 -7.77 -11.21 -2.88
C LEU A 119 -8.21 -12.66 -2.98
N SER A 120 -9.34 -13.02 -2.37
CA SER A 120 -9.90 -14.38 -2.42
C SER A 120 -10.61 -14.72 -3.74
N GLY A 121 -10.82 -13.75 -4.63
CA GLY A 121 -11.55 -13.96 -5.89
C GLY A 121 -13.05 -14.11 -5.72
N GLN A 122 -13.61 -13.84 -4.54
CA GLN A 122 -15.06 -13.94 -4.28
C GLN A 122 -15.85 -12.81 -4.93
N TRP A 123 -15.24 -11.64 -5.10
CA TRP A 123 -15.87 -10.51 -5.79
C TRP A 123 -15.22 -10.26 -7.14
N PRO A 124 -15.97 -9.66 -8.10
CA PRO A 124 -15.43 -9.30 -9.40
C PRO A 124 -14.18 -8.42 -9.27
N ARG A 125 -13.20 -8.70 -10.10
CA ARG A 125 -12.02 -7.87 -10.30
C ARG A 125 -12.13 -7.20 -11.66
N TYR A 126 -11.52 -6.04 -11.79
CA TYR A 126 -11.46 -5.31 -13.06
C TYR A 126 -10.00 -5.11 -13.44
N ARG A 127 -9.62 -5.59 -14.64
CA ARG A 127 -8.26 -5.52 -15.15
C ARG A 127 -8.16 -4.50 -16.26
N PHE A 128 -7.09 -3.72 -16.26
CA PHE A 128 -6.85 -2.72 -17.30
C PHE A 128 -6.46 -3.41 -18.62
N ASN A 129 -7.26 -3.17 -19.64
CA ASN A 129 -6.98 -3.61 -21.01
C ASN A 129 -6.20 -2.54 -21.76
N HIS A 130 -4.89 -2.75 -21.95
CA HIS A 130 -3.99 -1.80 -22.61
C HIS A 130 -4.35 -1.53 -24.07
N ALA A 131 -4.92 -2.51 -24.77
CA ALA A 131 -5.34 -2.33 -26.16
C ALA A 131 -6.57 -1.43 -26.30
N LEU A 132 -7.46 -1.48 -25.30
CA LEU A 132 -8.71 -0.70 -25.29
C LEU A 132 -8.63 0.57 -24.43
N GLY A 133 -7.57 0.71 -23.62
CA GLY A 133 -7.38 1.84 -22.71
C GLY A 133 -8.44 1.95 -21.60
N ARG A 134 -9.05 0.83 -21.19
CA ARG A 134 -10.12 0.81 -20.18
C ARG A 134 -10.05 -0.44 -19.31
N TYR A 135 -10.73 -0.39 -18.17
CA TYR A 135 -10.91 -1.56 -17.31
C TYR A 135 -12.05 -2.45 -17.82
N GLU A 136 -11.83 -3.75 -17.75
CA GLU A 136 -12.83 -4.78 -18.06
C GLU A 136 -12.87 -5.81 -16.93
N VAL A 137 -13.97 -6.56 -16.83
CA VAL A 137 -14.10 -7.63 -15.83
C VAL A 137 -12.99 -8.66 -16.06
N ASP A 138 -12.22 -8.93 -15.01
CA ASP A 138 -11.17 -9.96 -15.04
C ASP A 138 -11.81 -11.36 -14.95
N ALA A 139 -11.53 -12.18 -15.94
CA ALA A 139 -12.00 -13.57 -15.94
C ALA A 139 -11.25 -14.46 -14.91
N ASN A 140 -10.09 -14.01 -14.42
CA ASN A 140 -9.34 -14.75 -13.41
C ASN A 140 -9.91 -14.49 -12.02
N THR A 141 -10.44 -15.53 -11.38
CA THR A 141 -10.98 -15.51 -10.02
C THR A 141 -10.13 -16.32 -9.03
N GLU A 142 -8.95 -16.80 -9.44
CA GLU A 142 -8.07 -17.55 -8.53
C GLU A 142 -7.64 -16.67 -7.35
N PRO A 143 -7.61 -17.21 -6.11
CA PRO A 143 -7.11 -16.49 -4.95
C PRO A 143 -5.63 -16.14 -5.09
N PHE A 144 -5.23 -14.97 -4.60
CA PHE A 144 -3.81 -14.65 -4.45
C PHE A 144 -3.27 -15.34 -3.19
N THR A 145 -2.14 -16.01 -3.33
CA THR A 145 -1.46 -16.73 -2.23
C THR A 145 -0.29 -15.95 -1.65
N GLY A 146 0.29 -15.04 -2.41
CA GLY A 146 1.31 -14.09 -1.98
C GLY A 146 0.86 -12.65 -2.26
N VAL A 147 0.97 -11.78 -1.28
CA VAL A 147 0.51 -10.38 -1.37
C VAL A 147 1.62 -9.45 -0.90
N ILE A 148 2.27 -8.78 -1.84
CA ILE A 148 3.35 -7.82 -1.55
C ILE A 148 2.72 -6.50 -1.11
N VAL A 149 3.19 -5.94 0.02
CA VAL A 149 2.62 -4.74 0.65
C VAL A 149 3.72 -3.75 1.00
N GLY A 150 3.50 -2.48 0.71
CA GLY A 150 4.41 -1.38 1.06
C GLY A 150 4.27 -0.92 2.52
N LEU A 151 4.48 -1.85 3.45
CA LEU A 151 4.38 -1.62 4.89
C LEU A 151 5.77 -1.39 5.47
N ARG A 152 5.89 -0.43 6.40
CA ARG A 152 7.11 -0.12 7.16
C ARG A 152 6.87 -0.27 8.65
N ALA A 153 7.87 -0.77 9.38
CA ALA A 153 7.78 -0.94 10.83
C ALA A 153 7.71 0.40 11.60
N ASP A 154 8.35 1.46 11.07
CA ASP A 154 8.41 2.78 11.73
C ASP A 154 7.12 3.60 11.61
N GLU A 155 6.22 3.25 10.69
CA GLU A 155 5.00 4.02 10.44
C GLU A 155 4.05 3.98 11.65
N GLU A 156 4.06 2.87 12.39
CA GLU A 156 3.20 2.66 13.56
C GLU A 156 3.71 1.49 14.43
N GLY A 157 3.63 1.65 15.75
CA GLY A 157 4.15 0.68 16.71
C GLY A 157 3.61 -0.75 16.58
N SER A 158 2.36 -0.92 16.15
CA SER A 158 1.78 -2.26 15.91
C SER A 158 2.45 -2.99 14.74
N ARG A 159 3.06 -2.27 13.79
CA ARG A 159 3.75 -2.84 12.63
C ARG A 159 5.15 -3.36 12.93
N SER A 160 5.74 -2.96 14.06
CA SER A 160 7.08 -3.43 14.47
C SER A 160 7.16 -4.94 14.73
N LYS A 161 6.01 -5.62 14.86
CA LYS A 161 5.92 -7.07 15.08
C LYS A 161 5.76 -7.88 13.79
N GLU A 162 5.61 -7.22 12.65
CA GLU A 162 5.51 -7.90 11.35
C GLU A 162 6.83 -8.55 10.93
N ARG A 163 6.74 -9.50 10.01
CA ARG A 163 7.86 -10.18 9.38
C ARG A 163 7.92 -9.85 7.89
N TYR A 164 9.04 -10.11 7.24
CA TYR A 164 9.15 -9.98 5.79
C TYR A 164 8.17 -10.90 5.06
N PHE A 165 7.97 -12.11 5.59
CA PHE A 165 6.95 -13.07 5.12
C PHE A 165 6.02 -13.38 6.29
N SER A 166 4.87 -12.73 6.31
CA SER A 166 3.92 -12.76 7.42
C SER A 166 2.63 -13.49 7.01
N PRO A 167 2.38 -14.69 7.54
CA PRO A 167 1.19 -15.46 7.19
C PRO A 167 -0.08 -14.80 7.73
N ARG A 168 -1.17 -15.03 6.99
CA ARG A 168 -2.54 -14.71 7.37
C ARG A 168 -3.34 -16.02 7.42
N ASP A 169 -4.17 -16.15 8.43
CA ASP A 169 -5.04 -17.32 8.57
C ASP A 169 -6.16 -17.34 7.49
N ARG A 170 -7.03 -18.34 7.57
CA ARG A 170 -8.15 -18.51 6.63
C ARG A 170 -9.18 -17.37 6.70
N GLN A 171 -9.24 -16.67 7.83
CA GLN A 171 -10.08 -15.49 8.06
C GLN A 171 -9.41 -14.20 7.57
N ASN A 172 -8.19 -14.31 7.03
CA ASN A 172 -7.35 -13.20 6.60
C ASN A 172 -6.80 -12.36 7.77
N GLU A 173 -6.82 -12.92 8.98
CA GLU A 173 -6.29 -12.30 10.17
C GLU A 173 -4.80 -12.62 10.34
N TRP A 174 -4.10 -11.78 11.07
CA TRP A 174 -2.69 -11.98 11.35
C TRP A 174 -2.47 -13.20 12.25
N ASP A 175 -1.79 -14.21 11.74
CA ASP A 175 -1.41 -15.38 12.50
C ASP A 175 -0.18 -15.08 13.39
N ILE A 176 -0.45 -14.66 14.62
CA ILE A 176 0.60 -14.30 15.59
C ILE A 176 1.40 -15.55 16.03
N ALA A 177 0.75 -16.72 16.04
CA ALA A 177 1.36 -17.95 16.55
C ALA A 177 2.36 -18.57 15.55
N ASP A 178 2.13 -18.42 14.25
CA ASP A 178 2.99 -18.97 13.19
C ASP A 178 3.85 -17.89 12.52
N GLN A 179 4.44 -16.98 13.32
CA GLN A 179 5.42 -16.02 12.82
C GLN A 179 6.81 -16.65 12.80
N PRO A 180 7.35 -17.06 11.64
CA PRO A 180 8.62 -17.75 11.57
C PRO A 180 9.78 -16.81 11.94
N PRO A 181 10.85 -17.31 12.56
CA PRO A 181 12.07 -16.53 12.71
C PRO A 181 12.73 -16.32 11.35
N GLU A 182 13.16 -15.09 11.09
CA GLU A 182 13.81 -14.69 9.83
C GLU A 182 15.29 -14.37 10.12
N PHE A 183 16.14 -15.41 10.09
CA PHE A 183 17.58 -15.28 10.30
C PHE A 183 18.34 -15.42 8.98
N TRP A 184 19.42 -14.67 8.83
CA TRP A 184 20.32 -14.74 7.67
C TRP A 184 19.64 -14.60 6.31
N ASN A 185 18.57 -13.78 6.23
CA ASN A 185 17.76 -13.60 5.02
C ASN A 185 17.15 -14.90 4.47
N GLN A 186 16.88 -15.87 5.36
CA GLN A 186 16.12 -17.07 5.03
C GLN A 186 14.67 -16.89 5.47
N PHE A 187 13.75 -17.12 4.55
CA PHE A 187 12.34 -16.89 4.74
C PHE A 187 11.54 -18.18 4.60
N LYS A 188 10.56 -18.37 5.49
CA LYS A 188 9.56 -19.42 5.31
C LYS A 188 8.54 -18.96 4.26
N THR A 189 8.36 -19.76 3.22
CA THR A 189 7.44 -19.47 2.10
C THR A 189 6.38 -20.55 1.92
N ASP A 190 6.50 -21.68 2.65
CA ASP A 190 5.52 -22.77 2.64
C ASP A 190 4.63 -22.68 3.87
N PHE A 191 3.34 -22.48 3.65
CA PHE A 191 2.30 -22.31 4.68
C PHE A 191 1.09 -23.17 4.37
N ALA A 192 0.21 -23.34 5.36
CA ALA A 192 -0.98 -24.19 5.25
C ALA A 192 -1.88 -23.76 4.07
N PRO A 193 -2.49 -24.73 3.35
CA PRO A 193 -3.42 -24.43 2.27
C PRO A 193 -4.60 -23.56 2.73
N GLY A 194 -4.97 -22.60 1.90
CA GLY A 194 -6.09 -21.67 2.17
C GLY A 194 -5.69 -20.43 2.99
N THR A 195 -4.40 -20.29 3.31
CA THR A 195 -3.83 -19.05 3.85
C THR A 195 -3.19 -18.23 2.73
N HIS A 196 -2.95 -16.94 2.97
CA HIS A 196 -2.07 -16.16 2.12
C HIS A 196 -0.95 -15.54 2.95
N VAL A 197 0.16 -15.21 2.29
CA VAL A 197 1.34 -14.62 2.92
C VAL A 197 1.47 -13.18 2.48
N ARG A 198 1.56 -12.26 3.43
CA ARG A 198 1.96 -10.87 3.14
C ARG A 198 3.46 -10.76 3.12
N VAL A 199 3.96 -10.07 2.11
CA VAL A 199 5.39 -9.87 1.90
C VAL A 199 5.69 -8.38 2.02
N HIS A 200 6.65 -8.04 2.90
CA HIS A 200 6.94 -6.65 3.30
C HIS A 200 8.37 -6.22 2.94
N PRO A 201 8.71 -5.95 1.66
CA PRO A 201 10.07 -5.61 1.27
C PRO A 201 10.60 -4.29 1.83
N LEU A 202 9.70 -3.43 2.33
CA LEU A 202 10.02 -2.14 2.92
C LEU A 202 10.01 -2.13 4.46
N LEU A 203 9.97 -3.31 5.11
CA LEU A 203 9.74 -3.41 6.55
C LEU A 203 10.70 -2.55 7.39
N ASP A 204 11.99 -2.57 7.07
CA ASP A 204 13.05 -1.84 7.79
C ASP A 204 13.32 -0.42 7.25
N TRP A 205 12.54 0.03 6.26
CA TRP A 205 12.67 1.38 5.74
C TRP A 205 12.02 2.39 6.68
N THR A 206 12.62 3.58 6.79
CA THR A 206 12.02 4.74 7.46
C THR A 206 11.36 5.68 6.46
N GLU A 207 10.50 6.61 6.93
CA GLU A 207 9.94 7.66 6.08
C GLU A 207 11.06 8.48 5.41
N LEU A 208 12.13 8.76 6.15
CA LEU A 208 13.30 9.46 5.61
C LEU A 208 13.95 8.67 4.46
N ASN A 209 14.15 7.37 4.61
CA ASN A 209 14.71 6.51 3.56
C ASN A 209 13.83 6.49 2.30
N ILE A 210 12.51 6.49 2.46
CA ILE A 210 11.57 6.57 1.33
C ILE A 210 11.80 7.86 0.55
N TRP A 211 11.88 9.01 1.20
CA TRP A 211 12.08 10.29 0.53
C TRP A 211 13.46 10.45 -0.08
N GLU A 212 14.51 9.99 0.62
CA GLU A 212 15.88 9.96 0.09
C GLU A 212 15.98 9.08 -1.17
N TYR A 213 15.28 7.95 -1.16
CA TYR A 213 15.24 7.05 -2.32
C TYR A 213 14.43 7.65 -3.48
N ILE A 214 13.31 8.31 -3.20
CA ILE A 214 12.52 9.04 -4.19
C ILE A 214 13.38 10.13 -4.87
N ASP A 215 14.16 10.89 -4.09
CA ASP A 215 15.04 11.93 -4.66
C ASP A 215 16.20 11.32 -5.45
N ARG A 216 16.83 10.25 -4.93
CA ARG A 216 17.93 9.57 -5.60
C ARG A 216 17.54 9.00 -6.95
N GLU A 217 16.46 8.25 -6.98
CA GLU A 217 15.97 7.52 -8.16
C GLU A 217 15.06 8.36 -9.09
N LYS A 218 14.71 9.57 -8.67
CA LYS A 218 13.75 10.46 -9.37
C LYS A 218 12.41 9.78 -9.61
N ILE A 219 11.93 9.09 -8.58
CA ILE A 219 10.64 8.38 -8.65
C ILE A 219 9.51 9.38 -8.76
N PRO A 220 8.63 9.27 -9.77
CA PRO A 220 7.45 10.13 -9.83
C PRO A 220 6.53 9.86 -8.63
N THR A 221 5.97 10.90 -8.06
CA THR A 221 5.00 10.82 -6.96
C THR A 221 3.79 11.70 -7.26
N VAL A 222 2.71 11.49 -6.50
CA VAL A 222 1.52 12.35 -6.61
C VAL A 222 1.87 13.77 -6.18
N SER A 223 1.42 14.78 -6.93
CA SER A 223 1.71 16.20 -6.67
C SER A 223 1.23 16.69 -5.30
N LEU A 224 0.22 16.03 -4.73
CA LEU A 224 -0.33 16.33 -3.40
C LEU A 224 0.68 16.20 -2.24
N TYR A 225 1.79 15.51 -2.46
CA TYR A 225 2.86 15.43 -1.46
C TYR A 225 3.67 16.73 -1.32
N TYR A 226 3.48 17.67 -2.23
CA TYR A 226 4.22 18.94 -2.28
C TYR A 226 3.27 20.13 -2.11
N ASP A 227 3.80 21.22 -1.53
CA ASP A 227 3.07 22.48 -1.44
C ASP A 227 2.84 23.07 -2.84
N GLN A 228 1.58 23.33 -3.15
CA GLN A 228 1.15 23.96 -4.40
C GLN A 228 1.04 25.50 -4.28
N GLY A 229 1.61 26.07 -3.22
CA GLY A 229 1.62 27.53 -2.98
C GLY A 229 0.69 27.98 -1.84
N GLU A 230 0.03 27.05 -1.16
CA GLU A 230 -0.86 27.34 -0.03
C GLU A 230 -0.20 27.16 1.35
N GLY A 231 1.07 26.77 1.40
CA GLY A 231 1.78 26.44 2.63
C GLY A 231 1.32 25.14 3.28
N LYS A 232 0.73 24.26 2.49
CA LYS A 232 0.19 22.97 2.93
C LYS A 232 0.51 21.86 1.94
N ARG A 233 0.72 20.66 2.46
CA ARG A 233 0.89 19.44 1.65
C ARG A 233 0.32 18.22 2.38
N TYR A 234 0.07 17.16 1.66
CA TYR A 234 -0.29 15.89 2.28
C TYR A 234 0.99 15.13 2.68
N ARG A 235 1.03 14.58 3.88
CA ARG A 235 2.10 13.68 4.34
C ARG A 235 1.77 12.21 4.07
N SER A 236 0.49 11.87 4.11
CA SER A 236 -0.04 10.57 3.70
C SER A 236 -1.33 10.76 2.89
N LEU A 237 -1.59 9.86 1.95
CA LEU A 237 -2.73 9.93 1.04
C LEU A 237 -3.76 8.84 1.33
N GLY A 238 -5.04 9.17 1.21
CA GLY A 238 -6.16 8.25 1.42
C GLY A 238 -7.45 8.71 0.76
N CYS A 239 -8.59 8.41 1.37
CA CYS A 239 -9.89 8.90 0.89
C CYS A 239 -10.00 10.40 1.15
N TYR A 240 -10.58 11.11 0.18
CA TYR A 240 -10.81 12.56 0.25
C TYR A 240 -11.43 13.04 1.57
N PRO A 241 -12.55 12.44 2.07
CA PRO A 241 -13.21 12.97 3.27
C PRO A 241 -12.47 12.63 4.58
N CYS A 242 -11.41 11.83 4.52
CA CYS A 242 -10.71 11.32 5.71
C CYS A 242 -9.23 11.66 5.72
N THR A 243 -8.76 12.51 4.82
CA THR A 243 -7.33 12.85 4.71
C THR A 243 -7.17 14.36 4.61
N PHE A 244 -6.33 14.92 5.47
CA PHE A 244 -6.11 16.35 5.57
C PHE A 244 -4.63 16.69 5.36
N PRO A 245 -4.33 17.86 4.77
CA PRO A 245 -2.96 18.32 4.63
C PRO A 245 -2.38 18.78 5.97
N ILE A 246 -1.06 18.76 6.07
CA ILE A 246 -0.27 19.35 7.15
C ILE A 246 0.26 20.71 6.72
N GLN A 247 0.64 21.54 7.69
CA GLN A 247 1.37 22.81 7.45
C GLN A 247 2.81 22.46 7.04
N SER A 248 3.15 22.76 5.81
CA SER A 248 4.49 22.59 5.26
C SER A 248 4.58 23.29 3.91
N ARG A 249 5.73 23.91 3.64
CA ARG A 249 6.02 24.60 2.38
C ARG A 249 6.94 23.81 1.45
N ALA A 250 7.22 22.56 1.77
CA ALA A 250 8.10 21.72 0.97
C ALA A 250 7.49 21.43 -0.42
N ARG A 251 8.24 21.78 -1.48
CA ARG A 251 7.82 21.73 -2.88
C ARG A 251 8.47 20.61 -3.69
N ASN A 252 9.42 19.92 -3.08
CA ASN A 252 10.18 18.85 -3.72
C ASN A 252 10.71 17.86 -2.66
N PRO A 253 11.22 16.69 -3.07
CA PRO A 253 11.71 15.68 -2.14
C PRO A 253 12.83 16.18 -1.23
N LYS A 254 13.73 17.04 -1.70
CA LYS A 254 14.87 17.56 -0.91
C LYS A 254 14.38 18.40 0.26
N GLU A 255 13.41 19.27 0.03
CA GLU A 255 12.82 20.09 1.09
C GLU A 255 12.08 19.24 2.14
N ILE A 256 11.39 18.15 1.72
CA ILE A 256 10.79 17.19 2.65
C ILE A 256 11.87 16.48 3.48
N ILE A 257 12.98 16.08 2.85
CA ILE A 257 14.12 15.45 3.56
C ILE A 257 14.69 16.42 4.61
N GLU A 258 14.82 17.69 4.27
CA GLU A 258 15.28 18.73 5.20
C GLU A 258 14.30 18.91 6.39
N GLU A 259 13.00 18.95 6.13
CA GLU A 259 11.97 19.01 7.19
C GLU A 259 12.07 17.80 8.13
N LEU A 260 12.24 16.59 7.59
CA LEU A 260 12.34 15.37 8.39
C LEU A 260 13.64 15.37 9.23
N ARG A 261 14.77 15.77 8.65
CA ARG A 261 16.07 15.83 9.34
C ARG A 261 16.16 16.94 10.39
N SER A 262 15.51 18.07 10.15
CA SER A 262 15.49 19.20 11.12
C SER A 262 14.64 18.94 12.34
N GLY A 263 13.85 17.87 12.36
CA GLY A 263 12.95 17.53 13.45
C GLY A 263 11.67 18.38 13.52
N GLN A 264 11.36 19.19 12.52
CA GLN A 264 10.13 20.00 12.49
C GLN A 264 8.86 19.14 12.58
N LEU A 265 8.94 17.89 12.14
CA LEU A 265 7.82 16.95 12.15
C LEU A 265 7.89 15.89 13.25
N LEU A 266 8.82 15.98 14.22
CA LEU A 266 8.99 15.00 15.30
C LEU A 266 7.72 14.78 16.14
N ASN A 267 6.96 15.84 16.40
CA ASN A 267 5.74 15.79 17.20
C ASN A 267 4.47 15.59 16.36
N VAL A 268 4.61 15.37 15.06
CA VAL A 268 3.51 15.15 14.12
C VAL A 268 3.63 13.73 13.62
N ALA A 269 2.73 12.84 14.03
CA ALA A 269 2.73 11.48 13.49
C ALA A 269 2.53 11.52 11.96
N GLU A 270 3.17 10.59 11.22
CA GLU A 270 3.09 10.54 9.76
C GLU A 270 1.65 10.50 9.27
N ARG A 271 0.80 9.80 9.99
CA ARG A 271 -0.62 9.63 9.68
C ARG A 271 -1.55 10.59 10.40
N SER A 272 -1.02 11.62 11.08
CA SER A 272 -1.83 12.60 11.82
C SER A 272 -2.90 13.31 10.97
N GLY A 273 -2.68 13.41 9.65
CA GLY A 273 -3.68 13.90 8.70
C GLY A 273 -4.80 12.91 8.39
N ARG A 274 -4.76 11.68 8.96
CA ARG A 274 -5.79 10.67 8.79
C ARG A 274 -6.80 10.72 9.92
N ALA A 275 -8.01 11.13 9.64
CA ALA A 275 -9.07 11.24 10.65
C ALA A 275 -9.40 9.91 11.34
N GLN A 276 -9.15 8.79 10.67
CA GLN A 276 -9.33 7.43 11.22
C GLN A 276 -8.42 7.14 12.41
N ASP A 277 -7.23 7.74 12.42
CA ASP A 277 -6.19 7.50 13.43
C ASP A 277 -6.40 8.42 14.65
N ALA A 278 -7.23 9.46 14.50
CA ALA A 278 -7.51 10.45 15.54
C ALA A 278 -8.76 10.12 16.39
N GLU A 279 -9.70 9.31 15.87
CA GLU A 279 -10.99 9.07 16.54
C GLU A 279 -10.94 7.97 17.59
N ASP A 280 -10.05 6.99 17.47
CA ASP A 280 -9.89 5.90 18.44
C ASP A 280 -8.45 5.42 18.46
N GLY A 281 -7.77 5.53 19.56
CA GLY A 281 -6.42 4.99 19.75
C GLY A 281 -6.28 3.47 19.52
N GLY A 282 -7.35 2.77 19.15
CA GLY A 282 -7.40 1.35 18.80
C GLY A 282 -8.07 1.01 17.49
N GLY A 283 -8.69 1.99 16.79
CA GLY A 283 -9.50 1.72 15.60
C GLY A 283 -8.75 1.08 14.44
N LEU A 284 -7.53 1.53 14.20
CA LEU A 284 -6.65 0.95 13.17
C LEU A 284 -6.10 -0.42 13.56
N GLU A 285 -5.79 -0.63 14.83
CA GLU A 285 -5.34 -1.94 15.31
C GLU A 285 -6.45 -2.98 15.16
N THR A 286 -7.69 -2.61 15.43
CA THR A 286 -8.87 -3.46 15.21
C THR A 286 -9.03 -3.79 13.73
N LEU A 287 -9.00 -2.80 12.83
CA LEU A 287 -9.09 -2.99 11.39
C LEU A 287 -7.96 -3.87 10.85
N ARG A 288 -6.77 -3.81 11.46
CA ARG A 288 -5.64 -4.66 11.08
C ARG A 288 -5.80 -6.10 11.51
N ARG A 289 -6.28 -6.33 12.72
CA ARG A 289 -6.64 -7.68 13.17
C ARG A 289 -7.66 -8.30 12.23
N GLU A 290 -8.58 -7.50 11.71
CA GLU A 290 -9.57 -7.90 10.71
C GLU A 290 -9.00 -8.00 9.27
N GLY A 291 -7.70 -7.78 9.06
CA GLY A 291 -7.04 -7.96 7.76
C GLY A 291 -6.88 -6.69 6.92
N TYR A 292 -7.07 -5.49 7.50
CA TYR A 292 -6.66 -4.24 6.87
C TYR A 292 -5.12 -4.13 6.87
N MET A 293 -4.55 -3.52 5.83
CA MET A 293 -3.09 -3.36 5.62
C MET A 293 -2.39 -2.74 6.82
#